data_77cca606f25a0ba1b3ec2493ca815cfb
#
_entry.id   77cca606f25a0ba1b3ec2493ca815cfb
#
_cell.length_a   1.000
_cell.length_b   1.000
_cell.length_c   1.000
_cell.angle_alpha   90.00
_cell.angle_beta   90.00
_cell.angle_gamma   90.00
#
_symmetry.space_group_name_H-M   'P 1'
#
loop_
_entity.id
_entity.type
_entity.pdbx_description
1 polymer ?
#
loop_
_entity_poly.entity_id
_entity_poly.type
_entity_poly.pdbx_seq_one_letter_code
_entity_poly.pdbx_strand_id
1 'polypeptide(L)'
;MINNVLNKRLLLPALALMAAANTAHADDYGVWTELTVQKSLSKQWSVDAGIDLRAENKLKDFTRYGVSVGVGYKPCSYVSLGAGYNFLRDYNLEETKYEYRTSGALKNCKVDDAFWRSKHRATFDVTGSLPVGRFTLSVRERYQYTHFVATTTLRSVYKSPLSADHLAGYTGPVYECGGNKFATLEVDPERPKAAKDRHYLRSRFGVEYNIKHCAWTTYLTYEFSNDMSNQLHLDKQRLTVGTEWKITKQHRLDIAYVYSNGADDDNDSDIHVLSLGYKFKF
;
A
#
# COMPACT_ATOMS: atom_id res chain seq x y z
N MET A 1 -27.46 9.95 31.74
CA MET A 1 -27.10 11.15 30.94
C MET A 1 -25.67 10.97 30.50
N ILE A 2 -25.49 10.47 29.30
CA ILE A 2 -24.17 10.30 28.67
C ILE A 2 -23.85 11.66 28.07
N ASN A 3 -22.93 12.38 28.68
CA ASN A 3 -22.48 13.67 28.19
C ASN A 3 -21.79 13.52 26.85
N ASN A 4 -22.50 13.92 25.82
CA ASN A 4 -22.00 14.21 24.47
C ASN A 4 -21.01 15.38 24.49
N VAL A 5 -19.77 15.13 24.85
CA VAL A 5 -18.67 16.01 24.50
C VAL A 5 -17.72 15.20 23.62
N LEU A 6 -18.21 14.88 22.44
CA LEU A 6 -17.31 14.55 21.32
C LEU A 6 -16.44 15.79 21.16
N ASN A 7 -15.23 15.71 21.62
CA ASN A 7 -14.30 16.83 21.66
C ASN A 7 -13.98 17.24 20.21
N LYS A 8 -14.79 18.17 19.66
CA LYS A 8 -14.66 18.78 18.33
C LYS A 8 -13.23 19.28 18.05
N ARG A 9 -12.44 19.48 19.12
CA ARG A 9 -11.05 19.95 19.07
C ARG A 9 -10.05 18.89 18.60
N LEU A 10 -10.39 17.60 18.59
CA LEU A 10 -9.48 16.52 18.14
C LEU A 10 -9.82 15.99 16.74
N LEU A 11 -11.05 16.19 16.28
CA LEU A 11 -11.42 15.93 14.88
C LEU A 11 -10.89 17.02 13.92
N LEU A 12 -10.72 18.24 14.41
CA LEU A 12 -10.21 19.36 13.61
C LEU A 12 -8.80 19.12 13.03
N PRO A 13 -7.79 18.62 13.77
CA PRO A 13 -6.46 18.42 13.17
C PRO A 13 -6.44 17.27 12.15
N ALA A 14 -7.23 16.21 12.34
CA ALA A 14 -7.33 15.13 11.35
C ALA A 14 -8.04 15.61 10.06
N LEU A 15 -9.11 16.39 10.20
CA LEU A 15 -9.78 17.04 9.05
C LEU A 15 -8.91 18.14 8.42
N ALA A 16 -8.15 18.91 9.21
CA ALA A 16 -7.22 19.92 8.70
C ALA A 16 -6.03 19.29 7.97
N LEU A 17 -5.53 18.12 8.41
CA LEU A 17 -4.54 17.36 7.65
C LEU A 17 -5.12 16.81 6.33
N MET A 18 -6.36 16.36 6.32
CA MET A 18 -7.04 15.94 5.10
C MET A 18 -7.31 17.12 4.15
N ALA A 19 -7.59 18.32 4.67
CA ALA A 19 -7.76 19.52 3.86
C ALA A 19 -6.42 20.03 3.29
N ALA A 20 -5.32 19.91 4.05
CA ALA A 20 -3.97 20.26 3.58
C ALA A 20 -3.45 19.26 2.52
N ALA A 21 -3.94 18.02 2.51
CA ALA A 21 -3.62 17.04 1.47
C ALA A 21 -4.14 17.42 0.07
N ASN A 22 -5.15 18.27 -0.02
CA ASN A 22 -5.65 18.78 -1.31
C ASN A 22 -4.70 19.73 -2.05
N THR A 23 -3.58 20.15 -1.44
CA THR A 23 -2.56 20.99 -2.07
C THR A 23 -1.30 20.21 -2.45
N ALA A 24 -1.16 18.95 -2.03
CA ALA A 24 -0.10 18.07 -2.48
C ALA A 24 -0.55 17.38 -3.77
N HIS A 25 0.24 17.53 -4.83
CA HIS A 25 0.03 16.82 -6.11
C HIS A 25 0.32 15.33 -5.93
N ALA A 26 -0.55 14.60 -5.22
CA ALA A 26 -0.49 13.16 -5.28
C ALA A 26 -1.35 12.67 -6.44
N ASP A 27 -0.82 11.70 -7.15
CA ASP A 27 -1.45 11.16 -8.35
C ASP A 27 -2.69 10.33 -8.00
N ASP A 28 -2.78 9.79 -6.77
CA ASP A 28 -3.86 8.90 -6.35
C ASP A 28 -4.30 9.09 -4.89
N TYR A 29 -5.52 8.62 -4.57
CA TYR A 29 -6.04 8.50 -3.21
C TYR A 29 -6.85 7.22 -3.03
N GLY A 30 -6.84 6.70 -1.77
CA GLY A 30 -7.47 5.44 -1.45
C GLY A 30 -7.97 5.31 -0.01
N VAL A 31 -8.61 4.17 0.25
CA VAL A 31 -9.01 3.73 1.58
C VAL A 31 -8.47 2.32 1.82
N TRP A 32 -7.76 2.15 2.94
CA TRP A 32 -7.30 0.84 3.41
C TRP A 32 -8.07 0.47 4.66
N THR A 33 -8.54 -0.77 4.71
CA THR A 33 -9.28 -1.29 5.87
C THR A 33 -8.61 -2.56 6.36
N GLU A 34 -8.32 -2.62 7.66
CA GLU A 34 -7.75 -3.80 8.32
C GLU A 34 -8.64 -4.25 9.46
N LEU A 35 -9.00 -5.54 9.46
CA LEU A 35 -9.71 -6.20 10.55
C LEU A 35 -8.76 -7.21 11.17
N THR A 36 -8.46 -7.09 12.47
CA THR A 36 -7.54 -7.97 13.18
C THR A 36 -8.20 -8.58 14.41
N VAL A 37 -8.03 -9.87 14.57
CA VAL A 37 -8.38 -10.62 15.78
C VAL A 37 -7.09 -11.08 16.44
N GLN A 38 -6.88 -10.76 17.72
CA GLN A 38 -5.68 -11.12 18.47
C GLN A 38 -6.02 -11.88 19.74
N LYS A 39 -5.33 -13.00 19.97
CA LYS A 39 -5.41 -13.77 21.22
C LYS A 39 -4.07 -13.75 21.95
N SER A 40 -4.11 -13.37 23.22
CA SER A 40 -2.95 -13.53 24.12
C SER A 40 -2.91 -14.95 24.66
N LEU A 41 -1.88 -15.73 24.27
CA LEU A 41 -1.67 -17.09 24.78
C LEU A 41 -1.01 -17.10 26.16
N SER A 42 -0.19 -16.08 26.41
CA SER A 42 0.48 -15.85 27.70
C SER A 42 0.81 -14.36 27.87
N LYS A 43 1.53 -14.00 28.93
CA LYS A 43 2.07 -12.63 29.09
C LYS A 43 3.07 -12.23 28.00
N GLN A 44 3.70 -13.21 27.38
CA GLN A 44 4.75 -13.00 26.36
C GLN A 44 4.30 -13.34 24.94
N TRP A 45 3.42 -14.31 24.77
CA TRP A 45 3.02 -14.83 23.48
C TRP A 45 1.61 -14.38 23.06
N SER A 46 1.49 -13.98 21.82
CA SER A 46 0.20 -13.71 21.19
C SER A 46 0.16 -14.27 19.77
N VAL A 47 -1.04 -14.55 19.29
CA VAL A 47 -1.32 -14.88 17.89
C VAL A 47 -2.37 -13.93 17.37
N ASP A 48 -2.31 -13.63 16.10
CA ASP A 48 -3.30 -12.80 15.42
C ASP A 48 -3.64 -13.35 14.04
N ALA A 49 -4.84 -12.99 13.60
CA ALA A 49 -5.31 -13.20 12.24
C ALA A 49 -6.00 -11.92 11.76
N GLY A 50 -5.90 -11.63 10.48
CA GLY A 50 -6.46 -10.40 9.95
C GLY A 50 -6.91 -10.51 8.50
N ILE A 51 -7.66 -9.48 8.09
CA ILE A 51 -8.12 -9.25 6.73
C ILE A 51 -7.67 -7.84 6.34
N ASP A 52 -7.05 -7.69 5.16
CA ASP A 52 -6.63 -6.42 4.55
C ASP A 52 -7.46 -6.20 3.27
N LEU A 53 -8.13 -5.06 3.20
CA LEU A 53 -8.93 -4.64 2.05
C LEU A 53 -8.49 -3.24 1.63
N ARG A 54 -8.30 -3.02 0.30
CA ARG A 54 -7.90 -1.73 -0.23
C ARG A 54 -8.72 -1.33 -1.43
N ALA A 55 -9.10 -0.06 -1.45
CA ALA A 55 -9.68 0.61 -2.61
C ALA A 55 -8.78 1.81 -2.95
N GLU A 56 -8.33 1.92 -4.17
CA GLU A 56 -7.38 2.91 -4.68
C GLU A 56 -7.86 3.44 -6.05
N ASN A 57 -7.00 4.06 -6.85
CA ASN A 57 -7.36 4.65 -8.13
C ASN A 57 -8.56 5.61 -7.99
N LYS A 58 -8.41 6.59 -7.07
CA LYS A 58 -9.48 7.56 -6.76
C LYS A 58 -10.77 6.89 -6.30
N LEU A 59 -10.63 5.78 -5.55
CA LEU A 59 -11.70 4.91 -5.03
C LEU A 59 -12.52 4.20 -6.14
N LYS A 60 -12.01 4.11 -7.36
CA LYS A 60 -12.70 3.45 -8.47
C LYS A 60 -12.52 1.95 -8.43
N ASP A 61 -11.35 1.49 -7.96
CA ASP A 61 -10.97 0.09 -8.01
C ASP A 61 -10.73 -0.48 -6.63
N PHE A 62 -11.17 -1.71 -6.46
CA PHE A 62 -10.80 -2.53 -5.32
C PHE A 62 -9.47 -3.20 -5.65
N THR A 63 -8.37 -2.71 -5.04
CA THR A 63 -7.01 -3.05 -5.48
C THR A 63 -6.35 -4.14 -4.68
N ARG A 64 -6.83 -4.45 -3.47
CA ARG A 64 -6.29 -5.55 -2.67
C ARG A 64 -7.33 -6.19 -1.79
N TYR A 65 -7.26 -7.50 -1.69
CA TYR A 65 -7.75 -8.24 -0.54
C TYR A 65 -6.70 -9.27 -0.09
N GLY A 66 -6.65 -9.47 1.23
CA GLY A 66 -5.67 -10.37 1.81
C GLY A 66 -6.10 -10.91 3.13
N VAL A 67 -5.49 -12.03 3.50
CA VAL A 67 -5.61 -12.62 4.82
C VAL A 67 -4.23 -12.76 5.44
N SER A 68 -4.15 -12.60 6.75
CA SER A 68 -2.90 -12.66 7.49
C SER A 68 -3.02 -13.53 8.72
N VAL A 69 -1.91 -14.13 9.10
CA VAL A 69 -1.73 -14.77 10.41
C VAL A 69 -0.38 -14.36 10.96
N GLY A 70 -0.31 -14.20 12.28
CA GLY A 70 0.91 -13.75 12.94
C GLY A 70 1.11 -14.36 14.31
N VAL A 71 2.35 -14.35 14.76
CA VAL A 71 2.75 -14.68 16.11
C VAL A 71 3.64 -13.57 16.65
N GLY A 72 3.38 -13.13 17.86
CA GLY A 72 4.15 -12.13 18.57
C GLY A 72 4.76 -12.70 19.85
N TYR A 73 6.00 -12.33 20.13
CA TYR A 73 6.71 -12.66 21.35
C TYR A 73 7.31 -11.42 22.01
N LYS A 74 7.02 -11.19 23.28
CA LYS A 74 7.54 -10.08 24.08
C LYS A 74 8.43 -10.59 25.20
N PRO A 75 9.75 -10.71 24.98
CA PRO A 75 10.69 -11.15 26.02
C PRO A 75 10.73 -10.17 27.20
N CYS A 76 10.55 -8.88 26.95
CA CYS A 76 10.47 -7.84 27.96
C CYS A 76 9.56 -6.69 27.52
N SER A 77 9.39 -5.67 28.36
CA SER A 77 8.54 -4.51 28.07
C SER A 77 9.05 -3.60 26.95
N TYR A 78 10.35 -3.68 26.66
CA TYR A 78 11.02 -2.80 25.70
C TYR A 78 11.22 -3.43 24.32
N VAL A 79 11.12 -4.76 24.21
CA VAL A 79 11.39 -5.49 22.96
C VAL A 79 10.21 -6.39 22.62
N SER A 80 9.84 -6.40 21.36
CA SER A 80 8.90 -7.37 20.79
C SER A 80 9.44 -7.93 19.48
N LEU A 81 9.21 -9.22 19.29
CA LEU A 81 9.50 -9.95 18.06
C LEU A 81 8.19 -10.37 17.43
N GLY A 82 8.12 -10.38 16.12
CA GLY A 82 6.95 -10.83 15.38
C GLY A 82 7.36 -11.66 14.18
N ALA A 83 6.54 -12.64 13.85
CA ALA A 83 6.61 -13.34 12.58
C ALA A 83 5.20 -13.42 12.00
N GLY A 84 5.05 -13.24 10.70
CA GLY A 84 3.76 -13.22 10.04
C GLY A 84 3.80 -13.77 8.64
N TYR A 85 2.65 -14.24 8.21
CA TYR A 85 2.41 -14.66 6.85
C TYR A 85 1.14 -13.98 6.33
N ASN A 86 1.18 -13.48 5.07
CA ASN A 86 0.05 -12.89 4.40
C ASN A 86 -0.13 -13.54 3.03
N PHE A 87 -1.33 -13.97 2.74
CA PHE A 87 -1.78 -14.22 1.38
C PHE A 87 -2.48 -12.96 0.89
N LEU A 88 -2.01 -12.40 -0.22
CA LEU A 88 -2.53 -11.17 -0.81
C LEU A 88 -2.94 -11.45 -2.24
N ARG A 89 -3.99 -10.80 -2.69
CA ARG A 89 -4.36 -10.75 -4.09
C ARG A 89 -4.55 -9.30 -4.49
N ASP A 90 -3.68 -8.83 -5.38
CA ASP A 90 -3.60 -7.44 -5.81
C ASP A 90 -4.11 -7.30 -7.24
N TYR A 91 -4.90 -6.27 -7.45
CA TYR A 91 -5.33 -5.81 -8.76
C TYR A 91 -4.31 -4.83 -9.31
N ASN A 92 -3.66 -5.23 -10.41
CA ASN A 92 -2.73 -4.36 -11.12
C ASN A 92 -3.53 -3.65 -12.19
N LEU A 93 -3.45 -2.32 -12.21
CA LEU A 93 -4.16 -1.49 -13.19
C LEU A 93 -3.61 -1.71 -14.59
N GLU A 94 -4.38 -1.29 -15.59
CA GLU A 94 -3.92 -1.23 -16.97
C GLU A 94 -2.66 -0.36 -17.08
N GLU A 95 -1.66 -0.85 -17.79
CA GLU A 95 -0.40 -0.16 -17.99
C GLU A 95 -0.15 0.11 -19.47
N THR A 96 -0.03 1.40 -19.84
CA THR A 96 0.32 1.82 -21.19
C THR A 96 1.78 2.22 -21.26
N LYS A 97 2.56 1.59 -22.16
CA LYS A 97 3.98 1.88 -22.43
C LYS A 97 4.20 2.32 -23.86
N TYR A 98 4.88 3.46 -24.02
CA TYR A 98 5.29 3.96 -25.32
C TYR A 98 6.74 3.58 -25.60
N GLU A 99 6.99 3.00 -26.77
CA GLU A 99 8.33 2.74 -27.28
C GLU A 99 8.69 3.75 -28.36
N TYR A 100 9.88 4.32 -28.26
CA TYR A 100 10.39 5.29 -29.22
C TYR A 100 11.58 4.72 -29.99
N ARG A 101 11.77 5.18 -31.21
CA ARG A 101 12.96 4.90 -32.03
C ARG A 101 14.11 5.76 -31.52
N THR A 102 15.35 5.43 -31.93
CA THR A 102 16.53 6.24 -31.64
C THR A 102 16.40 7.68 -32.13
N SER A 103 15.59 7.91 -33.17
CA SER A 103 15.27 9.24 -33.72
C SER A 103 14.27 10.05 -32.87
N GLY A 104 13.79 9.50 -31.75
CA GLY A 104 12.74 10.11 -30.93
C GLY A 104 11.31 9.91 -31.46
N ALA A 105 11.14 9.34 -32.65
CA ALA A 105 9.81 9.08 -33.20
C ALA A 105 9.14 7.90 -32.49
N LEU A 106 7.81 8.01 -32.25
CA LEU A 106 7.01 6.91 -31.69
C LEU A 106 7.14 5.67 -32.56
N LYS A 107 7.40 4.52 -31.93
CA LYS A 107 7.53 3.23 -32.59
C LYS A 107 6.31 2.35 -32.38
N ASN A 108 5.96 2.12 -31.10
CA ASN A 108 4.84 1.29 -30.69
C ASN A 108 4.18 1.86 -29.45
N CYS A 109 2.90 1.51 -29.25
CA CYS A 109 2.22 1.62 -27.98
C CYS A 109 1.87 0.20 -27.50
N LYS A 110 2.18 -0.12 -26.25
CA LYS A 110 1.87 -1.41 -25.64
C LYS A 110 0.93 -1.17 -24.47
N VAL A 111 -0.16 -1.90 -24.45
CA VAL A 111 -1.14 -1.86 -23.34
C VAL A 111 -1.20 -3.26 -22.74
N ASP A 112 -0.86 -3.36 -21.47
CA ASP A 112 -1.12 -4.54 -20.64
C ASP A 112 -2.44 -4.31 -19.91
N ASP A 113 -3.45 -5.13 -20.16
CA ASP A 113 -4.73 -5.03 -19.49
C ASP A 113 -4.57 -5.25 -17.98
N ALA A 114 -5.51 -4.71 -17.22
CA ALA A 114 -5.56 -4.89 -15.79
C ALA A 114 -5.76 -6.38 -15.43
N PHE A 115 -5.09 -6.84 -14.36
CA PHE A 115 -5.13 -8.24 -13.94
C PHE A 115 -4.95 -8.41 -12.43
N TRP A 116 -5.49 -9.50 -11.92
CA TRP A 116 -5.26 -9.92 -10.54
C TRP A 116 -4.01 -10.78 -10.40
N ARG A 117 -3.19 -10.50 -9.37
CA ARG A 117 -1.99 -11.29 -9.06
C ARG A 117 -1.97 -11.72 -7.61
N SER A 118 -1.76 -13.00 -7.36
CA SER A 118 -1.58 -13.53 -6.01
C SER A 118 -0.14 -13.34 -5.54
N LYS A 119 0.01 -13.08 -4.22
CA LYS A 119 1.30 -12.87 -3.56
C LYS A 119 1.31 -13.61 -2.22
N HIS A 120 2.44 -14.24 -1.91
CA HIS A 120 2.73 -14.84 -0.61
C HIS A 120 3.78 -13.99 0.08
N ARG A 121 3.49 -13.47 1.25
CA ARG A 121 4.39 -12.58 1.97
C ARG A 121 4.70 -13.15 3.35
N ALA A 122 5.98 -13.36 3.63
CA ALA A 122 6.47 -13.68 4.97
C ALA A 122 7.16 -12.44 5.57
N THR A 123 6.97 -12.23 6.87
CA THR A 123 7.60 -11.10 7.60
C THR A 123 8.21 -11.59 8.90
N PHE A 124 9.30 -10.95 9.28
CA PHE A 124 9.92 -11.07 10.60
C PHE A 124 10.24 -9.69 11.14
N ASP A 125 9.77 -9.39 12.35
CA ASP A 125 9.88 -8.07 12.97
C ASP A 125 10.67 -8.11 14.25
N VAL A 126 11.49 -7.07 14.46
CA VAL A 126 12.07 -6.71 15.76
C VAL A 126 11.65 -5.28 16.05
N THR A 127 11.00 -5.04 17.20
CA THR A 127 10.59 -3.70 17.62
C THR A 127 11.15 -3.38 18.98
N GLY A 128 11.90 -2.28 19.07
CA GLY A 128 12.30 -1.64 20.31
C GLY A 128 11.30 -0.54 20.66
N SER A 129 10.91 -0.43 21.93
CA SER A 129 10.00 0.62 22.41
C SER A 129 10.49 1.20 23.73
N LEU A 130 10.56 2.54 23.80
CA LEU A 130 11.00 3.27 24.98
C LEU A 130 9.90 4.21 25.46
N PRO A 131 9.23 3.90 26.60
CA PRO A 131 8.27 4.82 27.20
C PRO A 131 9.00 5.97 27.91
N VAL A 132 8.63 7.21 27.59
CA VAL A 132 9.14 8.44 28.20
C VAL A 132 7.95 9.31 28.61
N GLY A 133 7.54 9.19 29.85
CA GLY A 133 6.35 9.86 30.36
C GLY A 133 5.08 9.41 29.64
N ARG A 134 4.49 10.28 28.82
CA ARG A 134 3.30 9.97 28.03
C ARG A 134 3.65 9.58 26.59
N PHE A 135 4.87 9.77 26.22
CA PHE A 135 5.35 9.38 24.90
C PHE A 135 5.88 7.95 24.94
N THR A 136 5.75 7.26 23.80
CA THR A 136 6.45 6.01 23.53
C THR A 136 7.19 6.20 22.22
N LEU A 137 8.50 6.10 22.26
CA LEU A 137 9.35 6.08 21.08
C LEU A 137 9.54 4.64 20.65
N SER A 138 9.47 4.37 19.36
CA SER A 138 9.65 3.01 18.84
C SER A 138 10.50 3.00 17.57
N VAL A 139 11.27 1.93 17.42
CA VAL A 139 11.99 1.59 16.19
C VAL A 139 11.64 0.14 15.85
N ARG A 140 11.19 -0.10 14.63
CA ARG A 140 10.93 -1.45 14.13
C ARG A 140 11.75 -1.72 12.89
N GLU A 141 12.48 -2.82 12.91
CA GLU A 141 13.08 -3.41 11.72
C GLU A 141 12.27 -4.63 11.29
N ARG A 142 11.93 -4.68 10.01
CA ARG A 142 11.16 -5.76 9.41
C ARG A 142 11.88 -6.30 8.19
N TYR A 143 12.24 -7.55 8.21
CA TYR A 143 12.52 -8.30 7.00
C TYR A 143 11.21 -8.76 6.37
N GLN A 144 11.05 -8.52 5.07
CA GLN A 144 9.88 -8.93 4.29
C GLN A 144 10.32 -9.68 3.04
N TYR A 145 9.86 -10.91 2.91
CA TYR A 145 9.94 -11.69 1.68
C TYR A 145 8.57 -11.70 1.00
N THR A 146 8.51 -11.47 -0.30
CA THR A 146 7.29 -11.54 -1.09
C THR A 146 7.52 -12.36 -2.34
N HIS A 147 6.79 -13.46 -2.49
CA HIS A 147 6.72 -14.28 -3.69
C HIS A 147 5.50 -13.87 -4.51
N PHE A 148 5.70 -13.42 -5.74
CA PHE A 148 4.67 -13.10 -6.70
C PHE A 148 4.39 -14.31 -7.57
N VAL A 149 3.18 -14.84 -7.52
CA VAL A 149 2.78 -16.00 -8.32
C VAL A 149 2.76 -15.62 -9.81
N ALA A 150 3.18 -16.55 -10.67
CA ALA A 150 3.04 -16.37 -12.11
C ALA A 150 1.56 -16.19 -12.50
N THR A 151 1.31 -15.35 -13.49
CA THR A 151 -0.04 -15.10 -14.01
C THR A 151 0.06 -14.70 -15.48
N THR A 152 -1.06 -14.47 -16.11
CA THR A 152 -1.12 -13.94 -17.49
C THR A 152 -1.93 -12.65 -17.53
N THR A 153 -1.68 -11.82 -18.53
CA THR A 153 -2.49 -10.66 -18.87
C THR A 153 -2.67 -10.60 -20.37
N LEU A 154 -3.69 -9.92 -20.85
CA LEU A 154 -3.83 -9.58 -22.25
C LEU A 154 -2.89 -8.42 -22.57
N ARG A 155 -2.11 -8.53 -23.64
CA ARG A 155 -1.28 -7.44 -24.16
C ARG A 155 -1.70 -7.07 -25.56
N SER A 156 -2.02 -5.80 -25.74
CA SER A 156 -2.25 -5.18 -27.05
C SER A 156 -1.01 -4.39 -27.45
N VAL A 157 -0.50 -4.64 -28.66
CA VAL A 157 0.66 -3.94 -29.24
C VAL A 157 0.22 -3.22 -30.50
N TYR A 158 0.17 -1.90 -30.42
CA TYR A 158 -0.16 -1.01 -31.52
C TYR A 158 1.13 -0.63 -32.24
N LYS A 159 1.22 -0.94 -33.55
CA LYS A 159 2.41 -0.74 -34.38
C LYS A 159 2.12 0.14 -35.57
N SER A 160 3.20 0.64 -36.20
CA SER A 160 3.13 1.48 -37.40
C SER A 160 2.29 2.75 -37.15
N PRO A 161 2.80 3.69 -36.34
CA PRO A 161 2.11 4.94 -36.05
C PRO A 161 1.85 5.74 -37.33
N LEU A 162 0.63 6.29 -37.45
CA LEU A 162 0.17 7.08 -38.59
C LEU A 162 0.26 8.57 -38.22
N SER A 163 1.07 9.34 -38.95
CA SER A 163 1.04 10.81 -38.86
C SER A 163 -0.22 11.36 -39.54
N ALA A 164 -0.54 12.63 -39.28
CA ALA A 164 -1.68 13.30 -39.89
C ALA A 164 -1.65 13.24 -41.42
N ASP A 165 -0.45 13.42 -42.00
CA ASP A 165 -0.26 13.40 -43.44
C ASP A 165 -0.46 11.99 -44.06
N HIS A 166 0.01 10.95 -43.36
CA HIS A 166 -0.22 9.57 -43.77
C HIS A 166 -1.67 9.13 -43.58
N LEU A 167 -2.37 9.66 -42.60
CA LEU A 167 -3.76 9.30 -42.32
C LEU A 167 -4.72 9.79 -43.43
N ALA A 168 -4.44 10.94 -44.08
CA ALA A 168 -5.28 11.52 -45.12
C ALA A 168 -5.46 10.62 -46.35
N GLY A 169 -4.48 9.75 -46.64
CA GLY A 169 -4.53 8.79 -47.77
C GLY A 169 -4.65 7.32 -47.34
N TYR A 170 -4.77 7.05 -46.04
CA TYR A 170 -4.76 5.69 -45.52
C TYR A 170 -6.16 5.06 -45.58
N THR A 171 -6.32 3.94 -46.24
CA THR A 171 -7.59 3.21 -46.41
C THR A 171 -7.68 1.94 -45.57
N GLY A 172 -6.63 1.59 -44.82
CA GLY A 172 -6.60 0.43 -43.95
C GLY A 172 -7.26 0.65 -42.58
N PRO A 173 -7.30 -0.36 -41.74
CA PRO A 173 -7.82 -0.24 -40.38
C PRO A 173 -6.97 0.73 -39.55
N VAL A 174 -7.63 1.55 -38.71
CA VAL A 174 -6.97 2.49 -37.81
C VAL A 174 -7.30 2.11 -36.38
N TYR A 175 -6.27 1.93 -35.56
CA TYR A 175 -6.37 1.62 -34.15
C TYR A 175 -5.86 2.80 -33.33
N GLU A 176 -6.46 3.07 -32.15
CA GLU A 176 -6.07 4.18 -31.29
C GLU A 176 -5.47 3.69 -29.97
N CYS A 177 -4.38 4.32 -29.55
CA CYS A 177 -3.75 4.10 -28.26
C CYS A 177 -3.18 5.42 -27.74
N GLY A 178 -3.69 5.90 -26.58
CA GLY A 178 -3.23 7.14 -25.96
C GLY A 178 -3.27 8.36 -26.86
N GLY A 179 -4.33 8.51 -27.68
CA GLY A 179 -4.50 9.61 -28.63
C GLY A 179 -3.66 9.50 -29.90
N ASN A 180 -2.83 8.46 -30.05
CA ASN A 180 -2.08 8.19 -31.27
C ASN A 180 -2.78 7.14 -32.12
N LYS A 181 -2.62 7.24 -33.46
CA LYS A 181 -3.22 6.33 -34.43
C LYS A 181 -2.18 5.37 -35.00
N PHE A 182 -2.58 4.13 -35.21
CA PHE A 182 -1.71 3.05 -35.66
C PHE A 182 -2.38 2.22 -36.75
N ALA A 183 -1.59 1.70 -37.66
CA ALA A 183 -2.06 0.87 -38.78
C ALA A 183 -2.23 -0.61 -38.39
N THR A 184 -1.59 -1.07 -37.34
CA THR A 184 -1.57 -2.49 -36.98
C THR A 184 -1.80 -2.68 -35.48
N LEU A 185 -2.62 -3.67 -35.13
CA LEU A 185 -2.84 -4.14 -33.76
C LEU A 185 -2.50 -5.63 -33.70
N GLU A 186 -1.61 -5.99 -32.79
CA GLU A 186 -1.32 -7.38 -32.41
C GLU A 186 -1.80 -7.60 -30.97
N VAL A 187 -2.50 -8.70 -30.75
CA VAL A 187 -3.03 -9.06 -29.42
C VAL A 187 -2.41 -10.38 -28.97
N ASP A 188 -1.79 -10.36 -27.79
CA ASP A 188 -1.32 -11.54 -27.07
C ASP A 188 -2.25 -11.77 -25.87
N PRO A 189 -3.22 -12.69 -25.97
CA PRO A 189 -4.26 -12.86 -24.95
C PRO A 189 -3.73 -13.49 -23.65
N GLU A 190 -2.59 -14.16 -23.70
CA GLU A 190 -2.02 -14.87 -22.56
C GLU A 190 -0.56 -14.46 -22.30
N ARG A 191 -0.29 -13.17 -22.39
CA ARG A 191 1.06 -12.65 -22.10
C ARG A 191 1.52 -13.08 -20.70
N PRO A 192 2.59 -13.90 -20.58
CA PRO A 192 3.01 -14.39 -19.28
C PRO A 192 3.67 -13.28 -18.43
N LYS A 193 3.29 -13.20 -17.17
CA LYS A 193 3.97 -12.48 -16.11
C LYS A 193 4.64 -13.53 -15.21
N ALA A 194 5.94 -13.69 -15.35
CA ALA A 194 6.71 -14.69 -14.60
C ALA A 194 6.59 -14.50 -13.08
N ALA A 195 6.74 -15.59 -12.34
CA ALA A 195 6.92 -15.50 -10.88
C ALA A 195 8.17 -14.66 -10.57
N LYS A 196 8.12 -13.89 -9.50
CA LYS A 196 9.26 -13.11 -9.02
C LYS A 196 9.30 -13.09 -7.50
N ASP A 197 10.50 -12.97 -6.94
CA ASP A 197 10.76 -12.83 -5.53
C ASP A 197 11.28 -11.44 -5.22
N ARG A 198 10.89 -10.88 -4.08
CA ARG A 198 11.36 -9.59 -3.58
C ARG A 198 11.70 -9.70 -2.10
N HIS A 199 12.78 -9.07 -1.73
CA HIS A 199 13.29 -9.02 -0.37
C HIS A 199 13.44 -7.57 0.06
N TYR A 200 12.75 -7.18 1.13
CA TYR A 200 12.79 -5.82 1.65
C TYR A 200 13.26 -5.81 3.10
N LEU A 201 14.09 -4.82 3.41
CA LEU A 201 14.31 -4.36 4.78
C LEU A 201 13.49 -3.10 4.99
N ARG A 202 12.57 -3.14 5.97
CA ARG A 202 11.67 -2.02 6.27
C ARG A 202 11.94 -1.51 7.66
N SER A 203 12.41 -0.27 7.73
CA SER A 203 12.71 0.43 8.98
C SER A 203 11.60 1.43 9.28
N ARG A 204 11.04 1.37 10.50
CA ARG A 204 9.99 2.29 10.95
C ARG A 204 10.38 2.97 12.24
N PHE A 205 10.29 4.28 12.27
CA PHE A 205 10.37 5.11 13.46
C PHE A 205 8.96 5.53 13.87
N GLY A 206 8.66 5.50 15.17
CA GLY A 206 7.35 5.85 15.68
C GLY A 206 7.42 6.66 16.96
N VAL A 207 6.48 7.59 17.09
CA VAL A 207 6.21 8.34 18.31
C VAL A 207 4.73 8.24 18.60
N GLU A 208 4.39 7.73 19.78
CA GLU A 208 3.01 7.67 20.27
C GLU A 208 2.85 8.63 21.46
N TYR A 209 1.69 9.27 21.57
CA TYR A 209 1.32 10.12 22.71
C TYR A 209 0.02 9.67 23.34
N ASN A 210 0.08 9.25 24.60
CA ASN A 210 -1.08 8.84 25.39
C ASN A 210 -1.76 10.08 25.99
N ILE A 211 -2.95 10.41 25.49
CA ILE A 211 -3.71 11.59 25.96
C ILE A 211 -4.22 11.33 27.37
N LYS A 212 -3.97 12.26 28.30
CA LYS A 212 -4.36 12.13 29.70
C LYS A 212 -5.89 12.07 29.85
N HIS A 213 -6.37 11.15 30.67
CA HIS A 213 -7.81 10.95 30.95
C HIS A 213 -8.65 10.68 29.71
N CYS A 214 -8.03 10.11 28.66
CA CYS A 214 -8.69 9.81 27.40
C CYS A 214 -8.32 8.40 26.93
N ALA A 215 -9.24 7.74 26.23
CA ALA A 215 -9.02 6.43 25.64
C ALA A 215 -8.29 6.50 24.27
N TRP A 216 -7.80 7.67 23.91
CA TRP A 216 -7.13 7.93 22.62
C TRP A 216 -5.62 7.97 22.78
N THR A 217 -4.94 7.37 21.83
CA THR A 217 -3.48 7.45 21.66
C THR A 217 -3.22 7.95 20.25
N THR A 218 -2.61 9.13 20.10
CA THR A 218 -2.21 9.65 18.80
C THR A 218 -0.80 9.17 18.48
N TYR A 219 -0.48 9.02 17.19
CA TYR A 219 0.85 8.60 16.77
C TYR A 219 1.27 9.21 15.44
N LEU A 220 2.57 9.27 15.27
CA LEU A 220 3.26 9.58 14.03
C LEU A 220 4.26 8.46 13.76
N THR A 221 4.26 7.93 12.54
CA THR A 221 5.31 6.99 12.12
C THR A 221 5.87 7.38 10.76
N TYR A 222 7.17 7.16 10.61
CA TYR A 222 7.87 7.24 9.33
C TYR A 222 8.52 5.91 9.03
N GLU A 223 8.26 5.36 7.86
CA GLU A 223 8.76 4.07 7.41
C GLU A 223 9.40 4.22 6.04
N PHE A 224 10.53 3.56 5.85
CA PHE A 224 11.17 3.40 4.56
C PHE A 224 11.48 1.93 4.30
N SER A 225 11.40 1.54 3.03
CA SER A 225 11.61 0.18 2.55
C SER A 225 12.76 0.17 1.57
N ASN A 226 13.75 -0.68 1.83
CA ASN A 226 14.92 -0.83 0.99
C ASN A 226 14.88 -2.20 0.30
N ASP A 227 15.02 -2.22 -1.03
CA ASP A 227 15.13 -3.47 -1.79
C ASP A 227 16.51 -4.09 -1.56
N MET A 228 16.52 -5.25 -0.88
CA MET A 228 17.74 -5.99 -0.58
C MET A 228 18.34 -6.64 -1.83
N SER A 229 17.55 -6.88 -2.87
CA SER A 229 18.03 -7.45 -4.14
C SER A 229 18.72 -6.39 -5.01
N ASN A 230 18.55 -5.10 -4.70
CA ASN A 230 19.12 -3.98 -5.42
C ASN A 230 19.96 -3.08 -4.49
N GLN A 231 20.99 -3.63 -3.88
CA GLN A 231 21.97 -2.90 -3.04
C GLN A 231 21.32 -2.00 -1.96
N LEU A 232 20.22 -2.44 -1.36
CA LEU A 232 19.43 -1.65 -0.39
C LEU A 232 18.91 -0.33 -0.96
N HIS A 233 18.61 -0.29 -2.27
CA HIS A 233 17.98 0.86 -2.89
C HIS A 233 16.69 1.24 -2.15
N LEU A 234 16.52 2.54 -1.87
CA LEU A 234 15.31 3.06 -1.26
C LEU A 234 14.15 3.00 -2.27
N ASP A 235 13.22 2.09 -2.04
CA ASP A 235 12.13 1.80 -2.96
C ASP A 235 10.86 2.57 -2.56
N LYS A 236 10.62 2.72 -1.23
CA LYS A 236 9.38 3.29 -0.72
C LYS A 236 9.55 4.03 0.58
N GLN A 237 8.84 5.15 0.71
CA GLN A 237 8.71 5.91 1.95
C GLN A 237 7.23 6.03 2.32
N ARG A 238 6.95 6.01 3.64
CA ARG A 238 5.59 6.15 4.14
C ARG A 238 5.56 6.99 5.41
N LEU A 239 4.75 8.03 5.40
CA LEU A 239 4.40 8.82 6.57
C LEU A 239 3.00 8.46 7.02
N THR A 240 2.81 8.17 8.31
CA THR A 240 1.49 7.87 8.86
C THR A 240 1.23 8.74 10.09
N VAL A 241 0.10 9.41 10.11
CA VAL A 241 -0.41 10.15 11.28
C VAL A 241 -1.75 9.57 11.64
N GLY A 242 -1.90 9.11 12.87
CA GLY A 242 -3.13 8.42 13.24
C GLY A 242 -3.49 8.52 14.72
N THR A 243 -4.58 7.89 15.05
CA THR A 243 -5.08 7.79 16.41
C THR A 243 -5.76 6.44 16.64
N GLU A 244 -5.36 5.77 17.72
CA GLU A 244 -6.01 4.56 18.21
C GLU A 244 -7.02 4.94 19.30
N TRP A 245 -8.25 4.52 19.16
CA TRP A 245 -9.29 4.62 20.17
C TRP A 245 -9.52 3.26 20.86
N LYS A 246 -9.24 3.18 22.15
CA LYS A 246 -9.52 2.02 23.01
C LYS A 246 -10.98 2.08 23.46
N ILE A 247 -11.92 1.57 22.65
CA ILE A 247 -13.35 1.56 22.96
C ILE A 247 -13.60 0.76 24.24
N THR A 248 -12.98 -0.43 24.33
CA THR A 248 -12.97 -1.28 25.52
C THR A 248 -11.58 -1.91 25.71
N LYS A 249 -11.42 -2.79 26.70
CA LYS A 249 -10.18 -3.58 26.84
C LYS A 249 -9.94 -4.51 25.64
N GLN A 250 -11.02 -4.94 24.97
CA GLN A 250 -11.00 -5.88 23.86
C GLN A 250 -11.08 -5.19 22.49
N HIS A 251 -11.79 -4.07 22.38
CA HIS A 251 -12.11 -3.41 21.11
C HIS A 251 -11.26 -2.15 20.91
N ARG A 252 -10.59 -2.06 19.80
CA ARG A 252 -9.82 -0.89 19.38
C ARG A 252 -10.16 -0.51 17.96
N LEU A 253 -10.26 0.78 17.72
CA LEU A 253 -10.42 1.38 16.42
C LEU A 253 -9.19 2.25 16.12
N ASP A 254 -8.62 2.11 14.97
CA ASP A 254 -7.51 2.93 14.47
C ASP A 254 -7.97 3.74 13.26
N ILE A 255 -7.66 5.01 13.25
CA ILE A 255 -7.95 5.91 12.12
C ILE A 255 -6.67 6.66 11.81
N ALA A 256 -6.18 6.54 10.60
CA ALA A 256 -4.94 7.16 10.19
C ALA A 256 -5.02 7.74 8.78
N TYR A 257 -4.25 8.80 8.58
CA TYR A 257 -3.86 9.28 7.28
C TYR A 257 -2.47 8.72 6.96
N VAL A 258 -2.33 8.20 5.74
CA VAL A 258 -1.08 7.65 5.24
C VAL A 258 -0.73 8.37 3.94
N TYR A 259 0.48 8.91 3.88
CA TYR A 259 1.11 9.30 2.63
C TYR A 259 2.18 8.29 2.29
N SER A 260 2.13 7.73 1.10
CA SER A 260 3.10 6.76 0.62
C SER A 260 3.64 7.21 -0.73
N ASN A 261 4.96 7.34 -0.79
CA ASN A 261 5.72 7.69 -1.98
C ASN A 261 6.51 6.45 -2.43
N GLY A 262 6.54 6.19 -3.73
CA GLY A 262 7.24 5.06 -4.31
C GLY A 262 6.40 3.81 -4.50
N ALA A 263 6.92 2.90 -5.30
CA ALA A 263 6.24 1.70 -5.77
C ALA A 263 5.72 0.81 -4.63
N ASP A 264 4.43 0.51 -4.61
CA ASP A 264 3.94 -0.67 -3.92
C ASP A 264 3.92 -1.82 -4.93
N ASP A 265 5.08 -2.45 -5.05
CA ASP A 265 5.32 -3.69 -5.80
C ASP A 265 5.11 -3.65 -7.33
N ASP A 266 4.22 -2.83 -7.89
CA ASP A 266 3.97 -2.68 -9.32
C ASP A 266 3.34 -1.30 -9.69
N ASN A 267 3.25 -0.35 -8.74
CA ASN A 267 2.64 0.97 -8.96
C ASN A 267 3.55 2.09 -8.44
N ASP A 268 4.08 2.92 -9.33
CA ASP A 268 5.07 3.98 -9.05
C ASP A 268 4.42 5.34 -8.66
N SER A 269 3.15 5.35 -8.26
CA SER A 269 2.45 6.58 -7.95
C SER A 269 2.46 6.93 -6.46
N ASP A 270 2.51 8.21 -6.16
CA ASP A 270 2.27 8.72 -4.82
C ASP A 270 0.79 8.57 -4.46
N ILE A 271 0.51 8.08 -3.26
CA ILE A 271 -0.87 7.87 -2.82
C ILE A 271 -1.16 8.46 -1.45
N HIS A 272 -2.32 9.09 -1.32
CA HIS A 272 -2.92 9.52 -0.07
C HIS A 272 -4.00 8.55 0.38
N VAL A 273 -3.91 8.04 1.59
CA VAL A 273 -4.81 6.98 2.07
C VAL A 273 -5.45 7.36 3.39
N LEU A 274 -6.76 7.14 3.49
CA LEU A 274 -7.45 7.00 4.76
C LEU A 274 -7.39 5.53 5.19
N SER A 275 -6.70 5.26 6.31
CA SER A 275 -6.57 3.92 6.87
C SER A 275 -7.53 3.74 8.05
N LEU A 276 -8.29 2.65 8.03
CA LEU A 276 -9.25 2.28 9.06
C LEU A 276 -8.90 0.88 9.58
N GLY A 277 -8.50 0.80 10.85
CA GLY A 277 -8.16 -0.46 11.51
C GLY A 277 -9.15 -0.79 12.61
N TYR A 278 -9.62 -2.02 12.66
CA TYR A 278 -10.36 -2.52 13.82
C TYR A 278 -9.67 -3.74 14.38
N LYS A 279 -9.43 -3.73 15.70
CA LYS A 279 -8.78 -4.83 16.41
C LYS A 279 -9.62 -5.34 17.55
N PHE A 280 -9.90 -6.65 17.54
CA PHE A 280 -10.51 -7.37 18.64
C PHE A 280 -9.45 -8.21 19.36
N LYS A 281 -9.37 -8.07 20.71
CA LYS A 281 -8.44 -8.81 21.56
C LYS A 281 -9.20 -9.66 22.57
N PHE A 282 -8.84 -10.94 22.72
CA PHE A 282 -9.46 -11.87 23.69
C PHE A 282 -8.42 -12.80 24.32
#